data_1b79cdf005ecc9a0fff61d3103004a8d
#
_entry.id   1b79cdf005ecc9a0fff61d3103004a8d
#
_cell.length_a   1.000
_cell.length_b   1.000
_cell.length_c   1.000
_cell.angle_alpha   90.00
_cell.angle_beta   90.00
_cell.angle_gamma   90.00
#
_symmetry.space_group_name_H-M   'P 1'
#
loop_
_entity.id
_entity.type
_entity.pdbx_description
1 polymer ?
#
loop_
_entity_poly.entity_id
_entity_poly.type
_entity_poly.pdbx_seq_one_letter_code
_entity_poly.pdbx_strand_id
1 'polypeptide(L)'
;VITPRAPEGYVPPVPADAVSRPWSHPRVVVPPEGETEAKPGSLPDYGHGFYYPLDLSSVWETAPLEHLPFRPERCLDMCASPGGKSILAQARVAPGEHIANEVHPRRLGILRHNLLRCGFLNLYTQRLRPDQWAEQAPGCFDLILADAPCSGQSLLAKGIPNPGCFHPAATGGNAKRQRGILLAALQCLAPGGFLLYTTCTYAPEENERNVLYLLKRHPELETVSVPELEPFHSGLTEEACYRLMPFHGAGAGGFTCLLHKKGEKPPLPPLADELLAWPIHAMGSQVS
;
A
#
# COMPACT_ATOMS: atom_id res chain seq x y z
N VAL A 1 -2.47 7.45 -11.15
CA VAL A 1 -1.74 6.32 -11.74
C VAL A 1 -2.46 5.83 -12.99
N ILE A 2 -1.74 5.73 -14.12
CA ILE A 2 -2.25 5.15 -15.35
C ILE A 2 -2.36 3.63 -15.16
N THR A 3 -3.50 3.07 -15.57
CA THR A 3 -3.82 1.65 -15.40
C THR A 3 -3.60 0.85 -16.71
N PRO A 4 -3.66 -0.49 -16.68
CA PRO A 4 -3.59 -1.31 -17.88
C PRO A 4 -4.78 -1.13 -18.86
N ARG A 5 -5.89 -0.55 -18.42
CA ARG A 5 -7.04 -0.26 -19.31
C ARG A 5 -6.82 0.95 -20.20
N ALA A 6 -5.85 1.80 -19.89
CA ALA A 6 -5.54 2.94 -20.72
C ALA A 6 -5.02 2.47 -22.11
N PRO A 7 -5.47 3.09 -23.21
CA PRO A 7 -4.92 2.82 -24.53
C PRO A 7 -3.40 3.08 -24.58
N GLU A 8 -2.72 2.46 -25.53
CA GLU A 8 -1.32 2.77 -25.80
C GLU A 8 -1.16 4.27 -26.15
N GLY A 9 -0.17 4.92 -25.53
CA GLY A 9 0.05 6.35 -25.72
C GLY A 9 -0.94 7.26 -24.99
N TYR A 10 -1.77 6.71 -24.09
CA TYR A 10 -2.74 7.50 -23.33
C TYR A 10 -2.07 8.58 -22.48
N VAL A 11 -2.56 9.80 -22.65
CA VAL A 11 -2.19 10.97 -21.83
C VAL A 11 -3.42 11.37 -21.04
N PRO A 12 -3.37 11.42 -19.69
CA PRO A 12 -4.49 11.87 -18.88
C PRO A 12 -4.90 13.29 -19.27
N PRO A 13 -6.20 13.63 -19.24
CA PRO A 13 -6.70 14.97 -19.56
C PRO A 13 -6.48 15.97 -18.40
N VAL A 14 -5.29 15.94 -17.84
CA VAL A 14 -4.80 16.87 -16.81
C VAL A 14 -3.41 17.32 -17.23
N PRO A 15 -3.09 18.62 -17.06
CA PRO A 15 -1.72 19.07 -17.28
C PRO A 15 -0.76 18.19 -16.47
N ALA A 16 0.35 17.81 -17.06
CA ALA A 16 1.40 17.09 -16.34
C ALA A 16 2.40 18.12 -15.83
N ASP A 17 2.67 18.11 -14.52
CA ASP A 17 3.82 18.81 -14.00
C ASP A 17 5.10 18.07 -14.45
N ALA A 18 6.04 18.81 -15.01
CA ALA A 18 7.32 18.27 -15.42
C ALA A 18 8.27 17.98 -14.25
N VAL A 19 7.84 18.19 -13.00
CA VAL A 19 8.66 17.94 -11.81
C VAL A 19 8.78 16.43 -11.60
N SER A 20 9.87 15.87 -12.13
CA SER A 20 10.27 14.50 -11.83
C SER A 20 10.68 14.41 -10.36
N ARG A 21 10.02 13.57 -9.61
CA ARG A 21 10.40 13.24 -8.23
C ARG A 21 11.12 11.90 -8.23
N PRO A 22 12.32 11.78 -7.60
CA PRO A 22 13.12 10.54 -7.64
C PRO A 22 12.35 9.28 -7.23
N TRP A 23 11.37 9.42 -6.34
CA TRP A 23 10.52 8.34 -5.84
C TRP A 23 9.21 8.14 -6.63
N SER A 24 8.99 8.92 -7.71
CA SER A 24 7.81 8.75 -8.57
C SER A 24 7.99 7.60 -9.55
N HIS A 25 6.89 7.04 -10.04
CA HIS A 25 6.88 5.97 -11.02
C HIS A 25 6.43 6.51 -12.39
N PRO A 26 6.93 6.00 -13.54
CA PRO A 26 6.57 6.49 -14.88
C PRO A 26 5.06 6.49 -15.21
N ARG A 27 4.29 5.59 -14.58
CA ARG A 27 2.82 5.57 -14.72
C ARG A 27 2.10 6.59 -13.84
N VAL A 28 2.83 7.37 -13.03
CA VAL A 28 2.24 8.40 -12.17
C VAL A 28 2.35 9.74 -12.87
N VAL A 29 1.21 10.34 -13.18
CA VAL A 29 1.11 11.70 -13.68
C VAL A 29 0.69 12.59 -12.53
N VAL A 30 1.48 13.61 -12.23
CA VAL A 30 1.21 14.60 -11.19
C VAL A 30 0.76 15.88 -11.89
N PRO A 31 -0.48 16.37 -11.67
CA PRO A 31 -0.89 17.66 -12.19
C PRO A 31 -0.19 18.79 -11.43
N PRO A 32 0.02 19.97 -12.05
CA PRO A 32 0.50 21.17 -11.38
C PRO A 32 -0.44 21.59 -10.23
N GLU A 33 0.13 22.18 -9.19
CA GLU A 33 -0.67 22.70 -8.09
C GLU A 33 -1.58 23.84 -8.58
N GLY A 34 -2.87 23.74 -8.29
CA GLY A 34 -3.86 24.80 -8.55
C GLY A 34 -4.51 24.81 -9.95
N GLU A 35 -4.08 23.96 -10.90
CA GLU A 35 -4.57 24.02 -12.28
C GLU A 35 -5.70 23.03 -12.64
N THR A 36 -6.21 22.23 -11.72
CA THR A 36 -7.31 21.32 -12.04
C THR A 36 -8.66 21.87 -11.61
N GLU A 37 -9.37 22.55 -12.53
CA GLU A 37 -10.79 22.90 -12.33
C GLU A 37 -11.68 21.66 -12.23
N ALA A 38 -11.33 20.58 -12.93
CA ALA A 38 -12.08 19.32 -12.92
C ALA A 38 -11.55 18.35 -11.88
N LYS A 39 -12.43 17.86 -11.00
CA LYS A 39 -12.07 16.74 -10.09
C LYS A 39 -11.75 15.50 -10.93
N PRO A 40 -10.58 14.86 -10.77
CA PRO A 40 -10.19 13.70 -11.60
C PRO A 40 -11.24 12.58 -11.61
N GLY A 41 -11.97 12.39 -10.51
CA GLY A 41 -13.05 11.39 -10.43
C GLY A 41 -14.34 11.71 -11.21
N SER A 42 -14.47 12.91 -11.78
CA SER A 42 -15.63 13.31 -12.59
C SER A 42 -15.41 13.21 -14.09
N LEU A 43 -14.20 12.91 -14.53
CA LEU A 43 -13.87 12.81 -15.95
C LEU A 43 -14.29 11.45 -16.52
N PRO A 44 -14.71 11.37 -17.81
CA PRO A 44 -15.13 10.12 -18.46
C PRO A 44 -14.06 9.01 -18.36
N ASP A 45 -12.80 9.34 -18.55
CA ASP A 45 -11.69 8.42 -18.52
C ASP A 45 -11.50 7.74 -17.16
N TYR A 46 -11.94 8.39 -16.08
CA TYR A 46 -12.03 7.75 -14.76
C TYR A 46 -13.06 6.61 -14.78
N GLY A 47 -14.23 6.83 -15.37
CA GLY A 47 -15.26 5.80 -15.53
C GLY A 47 -14.78 4.62 -16.37
N HIS A 48 -14.03 4.87 -17.43
CA HIS A 48 -13.40 3.84 -18.26
C HIS A 48 -12.25 3.11 -17.56
N GLY A 49 -11.79 3.61 -16.41
CA GLY A 49 -10.73 3.00 -15.64
C GLY A 49 -9.32 3.25 -16.18
N PHE A 50 -9.11 4.23 -17.03
CA PHE A 50 -7.81 4.53 -17.64
C PHE A 50 -6.79 5.03 -16.62
N TYR A 51 -7.27 5.61 -15.53
CA TYR A 51 -6.40 6.01 -14.41
C TYR A 51 -7.12 5.86 -13.06
N TYR A 52 -6.30 5.85 -12.00
CA TYR A 52 -6.75 5.86 -10.62
C TYR A 52 -6.18 7.11 -9.92
N PRO A 53 -7.02 8.04 -9.40
CA PRO A 53 -6.56 9.22 -8.68
C PRO A 53 -6.08 8.81 -7.28
N LEU A 54 -4.95 9.34 -6.86
CA LEU A 54 -4.31 9.05 -5.59
C LEU A 54 -3.80 10.34 -4.95
N ASP A 55 -3.71 10.34 -3.64
CA ASP A 55 -2.87 11.29 -2.92
C ASP A 55 -1.40 11.00 -3.24
N LEU A 56 -0.60 12.03 -3.45
CA LEU A 56 0.80 11.88 -3.81
C LEU A 56 1.61 11.19 -2.69
N SER A 57 1.18 11.34 -1.43
CA SER A 57 1.77 10.60 -0.31
C SER A 57 1.69 9.08 -0.49
N SER A 58 0.59 8.56 -1.09
CA SER A 58 0.48 7.12 -1.35
C SER A 58 1.50 6.63 -2.40
N VAL A 59 1.84 7.48 -3.38
CA VAL A 59 2.91 7.19 -4.34
C VAL A 59 4.25 7.12 -3.63
N TRP A 60 4.53 8.11 -2.78
CA TRP A 60 5.74 8.17 -1.98
C TRP A 60 5.85 6.99 -1.01
N GLU A 61 4.79 6.63 -0.31
CA GLU A 61 4.75 5.50 0.64
C GLU A 61 5.08 4.15 -0.01
N THR A 62 4.81 3.99 -1.31
CA THR A 62 5.08 2.75 -2.04
C THR A 62 6.39 2.76 -2.83
N ALA A 63 7.16 3.86 -2.81
CA ALA A 63 8.46 3.94 -3.48
C ALA A 63 9.44 2.83 -3.05
N PRO A 64 9.48 2.41 -1.77
CA PRO A 64 10.36 1.32 -1.36
C PRO A 64 10.19 0.01 -2.14
N LEU A 65 9.06 -0.21 -2.78
CA LEU A 65 8.83 -1.42 -3.59
C LEU A 65 9.78 -1.54 -4.80
N GLU A 66 10.32 -0.44 -5.30
CA GLU A 66 11.28 -0.47 -6.42
C GLU A 66 12.67 -0.99 -6.01
N HIS A 67 12.92 -1.14 -4.70
CA HIS A 67 14.16 -1.69 -4.15
C HIS A 67 14.09 -3.20 -3.87
N LEU A 68 13.01 -3.88 -4.27
CA LEU A 68 12.96 -5.33 -4.19
C LEU A 68 13.97 -5.95 -5.17
N PRO A 69 14.81 -6.90 -4.73
CA PRO A 69 15.84 -7.51 -5.58
C PRO A 69 15.26 -8.52 -6.59
N PHE A 70 13.95 -8.73 -6.57
CA PHE A 70 13.25 -9.66 -7.45
C PHE A 70 11.82 -9.17 -7.73
N ARG A 71 11.22 -9.69 -8.79
CA ARG A 71 9.79 -9.56 -9.01
C ARG A 71 9.05 -10.49 -8.06
N PRO A 72 8.12 -10.01 -7.21
CA PRO A 72 7.38 -10.87 -6.30
C PRO A 72 6.57 -11.93 -7.05
N GLU A 73 6.65 -13.16 -6.57
CA GLU A 73 5.81 -14.25 -7.05
C GLU A 73 4.40 -14.11 -6.53
N ARG A 74 4.28 -13.78 -5.22
CA ARG A 74 2.99 -13.63 -4.57
C ARG A 74 2.97 -12.49 -3.56
N CYS A 75 2.01 -11.56 -3.76
CA CYS A 75 1.79 -10.40 -2.90
C CYS A 75 0.48 -10.53 -2.12
N LEU A 76 0.50 -10.18 -0.83
CA LEU A 76 -0.67 -9.97 0.00
C LEU A 76 -0.76 -8.51 0.46
N ASP A 77 -1.84 -7.81 0.10
CA ASP A 77 -2.18 -6.53 0.72
C ASP A 77 -3.19 -6.78 1.85
N MET A 78 -2.72 -6.69 3.10
CA MET A 78 -3.49 -7.06 4.30
C MET A 78 -4.68 -6.13 4.58
N CYS A 79 -4.62 -4.88 4.13
CA CYS A 79 -5.59 -3.83 4.44
C CYS A 79 -5.88 -2.96 3.20
N ALA A 80 -6.23 -3.59 2.10
CA ALA A 80 -6.15 -3.04 0.75
C ALA A 80 -7.12 -1.89 0.43
N SER A 81 -8.29 -1.81 1.09
CA SER A 81 -9.31 -0.83 0.69
C SER A 81 -8.87 0.62 0.96
N PRO A 82 -9.06 1.53 -0.01
CA PRO A 82 -9.90 1.44 -1.21
C PRO A 82 -9.22 0.86 -2.47
N GLY A 83 -7.95 0.40 -2.42
CA GLY A 83 -7.25 -0.26 -3.53
C GLY A 83 -6.04 0.49 -4.08
N GLY A 84 -5.77 1.71 -3.61
CA GLY A 84 -4.72 2.57 -4.17
C GLY A 84 -3.32 1.97 -4.07
N LYS A 85 -2.94 1.39 -2.92
CA LYS A 85 -1.62 0.78 -2.72
C LYS A 85 -1.50 -0.55 -3.47
N SER A 86 -2.57 -1.35 -3.54
CA SER A 86 -2.62 -2.54 -4.41
C SER A 86 -2.38 -2.17 -5.89
N ILE A 87 -3.01 -1.09 -6.38
CA ILE A 87 -2.82 -0.59 -7.75
C ILE A 87 -1.37 -0.11 -7.96
N LEU A 88 -0.80 0.60 -7.00
CA LEU A 88 0.60 1.04 -7.06
C LEU A 88 1.58 -0.14 -7.05
N ALA A 89 1.35 -1.16 -6.22
CA ALA A 89 2.16 -2.36 -6.20
C ALA A 89 2.11 -3.09 -7.55
N GLN A 90 0.92 -3.21 -8.15
CA GLN A 90 0.78 -3.76 -9.50
C GLN A 90 1.53 -2.93 -10.55
N ALA A 91 1.52 -1.60 -10.43
CA ALA A 91 2.23 -0.73 -11.35
C ALA A 91 3.75 -0.83 -11.20
N ARG A 92 4.26 -0.91 -9.96
CA ARG A 92 5.70 -0.89 -9.64
C ARG A 92 6.38 -2.23 -9.84
N VAL A 93 5.80 -3.30 -9.28
CA VAL A 93 6.48 -4.61 -9.18
C VAL A 93 5.73 -5.76 -9.87
N ALA A 94 4.50 -5.53 -10.33
CA ALA A 94 3.69 -6.48 -11.08
C ALA A 94 3.77 -7.93 -10.55
N PRO A 95 3.32 -8.21 -9.32
CA PRO A 95 3.43 -9.54 -8.72
C PRO A 95 2.80 -10.61 -9.61
N GLY A 96 3.27 -11.85 -9.53
CA GLY A 96 2.69 -12.99 -10.25
C GLY A 96 1.24 -13.24 -9.82
N GLU A 97 0.99 -13.32 -8.53
CA GLU A 97 -0.34 -13.34 -7.90
C GLU A 97 -0.43 -12.21 -6.87
N HIS A 98 -1.57 -11.53 -6.81
CA HIS A 98 -1.80 -10.46 -5.84
C HIS A 98 -3.15 -10.64 -5.17
N ILE A 99 -3.15 -10.78 -3.85
CA ILE A 99 -4.37 -10.89 -3.06
C ILE A 99 -4.57 -9.60 -2.27
N ALA A 100 -5.67 -8.90 -2.55
CA ALA A 100 -6.07 -7.68 -1.87
C ALA A 100 -7.15 -8.02 -0.82
N ASN A 101 -6.81 -7.89 0.45
CA ASN A 101 -7.66 -8.27 1.57
C ASN A 101 -8.30 -7.05 2.24
N GLU A 102 -9.59 -7.17 2.58
CA GLU A 102 -10.30 -6.17 3.37
C GLU A 102 -11.35 -6.84 4.26
N VAL A 103 -11.23 -6.69 5.57
CA VAL A 103 -12.09 -7.35 6.55
C VAL A 103 -13.51 -6.78 6.61
N HIS A 104 -13.68 -5.49 6.28
CA HIS A 104 -14.96 -4.81 6.38
C HIS A 104 -15.79 -4.96 5.09
N PRO A 105 -17.02 -5.55 5.14
CA PRO A 105 -17.79 -5.87 3.93
C PRO A 105 -18.06 -4.70 3.00
N ARG A 106 -18.41 -3.52 3.53
CA ARG A 106 -18.68 -2.32 2.74
C ARG A 106 -17.41 -1.83 2.04
N ARG A 107 -16.28 -1.83 2.73
CA ARG A 107 -15.00 -1.42 2.17
C ARG A 107 -14.48 -2.43 1.13
N LEU A 108 -14.75 -3.73 1.32
CA LEU A 108 -14.45 -4.75 0.31
C LEU A 108 -15.22 -4.49 -1.00
N GLY A 109 -16.49 -4.07 -0.93
CA GLY A 109 -17.25 -3.66 -2.12
C GLY A 109 -16.59 -2.51 -2.88
N ILE A 110 -16.10 -1.49 -2.16
CA ILE A 110 -15.36 -0.36 -2.75
C ILE A 110 -14.05 -0.84 -3.39
N LEU A 111 -13.30 -1.68 -2.69
CA LEU A 111 -12.05 -2.27 -3.18
C LEU A 111 -12.28 -3.01 -4.50
N ARG A 112 -13.24 -3.93 -4.54
CA ARG A 112 -13.60 -4.71 -5.73
C ARG A 112 -13.97 -3.84 -6.91
N HIS A 113 -14.82 -2.84 -6.68
CA HIS A 113 -15.22 -1.87 -7.71
C HIS A 113 -14.00 -1.15 -8.32
N ASN A 114 -13.11 -0.64 -7.48
CA ASN A 114 -11.92 0.08 -7.94
C ASN A 114 -10.95 -0.81 -8.72
N LEU A 115 -10.67 -2.01 -8.21
CA LEU A 115 -9.73 -2.93 -8.85
C LEU A 115 -10.28 -3.46 -10.18
N LEU A 116 -11.58 -3.80 -10.23
CA LEU A 116 -12.26 -4.22 -11.45
C LEU A 116 -12.22 -3.12 -12.51
N ARG A 117 -12.52 -1.88 -12.13
CA ARG A 117 -12.48 -0.72 -13.02
C ARG A 117 -11.07 -0.50 -13.61
N CYS A 118 -10.02 -0.74 -12.85
CA CYS A 118 -8.64 -0.55 -13.30
C CYS A 118 -8.09 -1.66 -14.21
N GLY A 119 -8.70 -2.86 -14.20
CA GLY A 119 -8.40 -3.93 -15.16
C GLY A 119 -7.06 -4.64 -14.98
N PHE A 120 -6.55 -4.74 -13.75
CA PHE A 120 -5.37 -5.55 -13.48
C PHE A 120 -5.69 -7.04 -13.53
N LEU A 121 -4.76 -7.82 -14.11
CA LEU A 121 -4.82 -9.28 -14.14
C LEU A 121 -4.14 -9.88 -12.90
N ASN A 122 -4.41 -11.17 -12.62
CA ASN A 122 -3.83 -11.93 -11.50
C ASN A 122 -4.02 -11.27 -10.12
N LEU A 123 -5.15 -10.57 -9.97
CA LEU A 123 -5.54 -9.90 -8.74
C LEU A 123 -6.82 -10.54 -8.18
N TYR A 124 -6.74 -10.91 -6.91
CA TYR A 124 -7.80 -11.59 -6.17
C TYR A 124 -8.24 -10.74 -4.99
N THR A 125 -9.45 -10.95 -4.49
CA THR A 125 -9.91 -10.27 -3.28
C THR A 125 -10.31 -11.26 -2.21
N GLN A 126 -9.97 -10.96 -0.94
CA GLN A 126 -10.34 -11.78 0.19
C GLN A 126 -10.89 -10.96 1.36
N ARG A 127 -11.57 -11.65 2.29
CA ARG A 127 -12.13 -11.07 3.50
C ARG A 127 -11.77 -11.90 4.72
N LEU A 128 -10.48 -11.92 5.05
CA LEU A 128 -9.97 -12.65 6.20
C LEU A 128 -9.39 -11.70 7.23
N ARG A 129 -9.55 -12.05 8.51
CA ARG A 129 -8.84 -11.36 9.59
C ARG A 129 -7.35 -11.72 9.56
N PRO A 130 -6.47 -10.87 10.13
CA PRO A 130 -5.03 -11.16 10.16
C PRO A 130 -4.68 -12.51 10.78
N ASP A 131 -5.37 -12.91 11.87
CA ASP A 131 -5.17 -14.22 12.52
C ASP A 131 -5.51 -15.39 11.58
N GLN A 132 -6.57 -15.27 10.80
CA GLN A 132 -6.95 -16.28 9.81
C GLN A 132 -5.92 -16.41 8.67
N TRP A 133 -5.34 -15.29 8.23
CA TRP A 133 -4.24 -15.32 7.26
C TRP A 133 -3.02 -16.07 7.83
N ALA A 134 -2.63 -15.78 9.07
CA ALA A 134 -1.52 -16.44 9.74
C ALA A 134 -1.72 -17.96 9.88
N GLU A 135 -2.95 -18.41 10.07
CA GLU A 135 -3.31 -19.84 10.18
C GLU A 135 -3.35 -20.53 8.80
N GLN A 136 -3.88 -19.85 7.77
CA GLN A 136 -4.19 -20.49 6.48
C GLN A 136 -3.06 -20.38 5.45
N ALA A 137 -2.17 -19.39 5.58
CA ALA A 137 -1.14 -19.11 4.58
C ALA A 137 0.25 -18.79 5.20
N PRO A 138 0.76 -19.60 6.15
CA PRO A 138 2.08 -19.34 6.75
C PRO A 138 3.19 -19.48 5.71
N GLY A 139 4.05 -18.46 5.58
CA GLY A 139 5.18 -18.45 4.66
C GLY A 139 4.80 -18.48 3.17
N CYS A 140 3.55 -18.16 2.81
CA CYS A 140 3.07 -18.27 1.44
C CYS A 140 3.31 -17.02 0.57
N PHE A 141 3.86 -15.95 1.13
CA PHE A 141 4.04 -14.67 0.43
C PHE A 141 5.48 -14.20 0.49
N ASP A 142 6.00 -13.69 -0.61
CA ASP A 142 7.31 -13.05 -0.69
C ASP A 142 7.24 -11.52 -0.69
N LEU A 143 6.03 -10.95 -0.83
CA LEU A 143 5.74 -9.54 -0.58
C LEU A 143 4.45 -9.41 0.22
N ILE A 144 4.48 -8.60 1.28
CA ILE A 144 3.28 -8.20 2.01
C ILE A 144 3.22 -6.69 2.12
N LEU A 145 2.04 -6.12 1.86
CA LEU A 145 1.71 -4.73 2.12
C LEU A 145 0.85 -4.67 3.37
N ALA A 146 1.19 -3.78 4.30
CA ALA A 146 0.44 -3.50 5.50
C ALA A 146 0.18 -1.98 5.62
N ASP A 147 -0.77 -1.47 4.79
CA ASP A 147 -1.32 -0.13 4.96
C ASP A 147 -2.32 -0.16 6.11
N ALA A 148 -1.77 -0.13 7.32
CA ALA A 148 -2.53 -0.50 8.50
C ALA A 148 -3.53 0.60 8.91
N PRO A 149 -4.74 0.23 9.38
CA PRO A 149 -5.66 1.18 9.98
C PRO A 149 -4.97 1.97 11.08
N CYS A 150 -5.04 3.30 11.00
CA CYS A 150 -4.30 4.21 11.88
C CYS A 150 -5.19 5.36 12.38
N SER A 151 -4.65 6.25 13.20
CA SER A 151 -5.36 7.44 13.69
C SER A 151 -5.70 8.45 12.57
N GLY A 152 -5.08 8.34 11.39
CA GLY A 152 -5.44 9.12 10.21
C GLY A 152 -5.19 10.62 10.36
N GLN A 153 -4.10 11.01 11.01
CA GLN A 153 -3.78 12.44 11.26
C GLN A 153 -3.59 13.22 9.96
N SER A 154 -3.13 12.57 8.89
CA SER A 154 -2.96 13.19 7.56
C SER A 154 -4.28 13.65 6.91
N LEU A 155 -5.44 13.16 7.39
CA LEU A 155 -6.75 13.64 6.91
C LEU A 155 -6.94 15.14 7.16
N LEU A 156 -6.36 15.67 8.23
CA LEU A 156 -6.43 17.10 8.55
C LEU A 156 -5.74 17.95 7.49
N ALA A 157 -4.65 17.48 6.91
CA ALA A 157 -3.96 18.15 5.80
C ALA A 157 -4.81 18.16 4.50
N LYS A 158 -5.81 17.27 4.39
CA LYS A 158 -6.81 17.24 3.32
C LYS A 158 -8.04 18.10 3.62
N GLY A 159 -8.05 18.83 4.73
CA GLY A 159 -9.23 19.58 5.19
C GLY A 159 -10.36 18.68 5.71
N ILE A 160 -10.11 17.40 5.97
CA ILE A 160 -11.11 16.44 6.48
C ILE A 160 -11.03 16.44 8.01
N PRO A 161 -12.10 16.86 8.73
CA PRO A 161 -12.12 16.82 10.19
C PRO A 161 -11.92 15.40 10.71
N ASN A 162 -10.98 15.22 11.65
CA ASN A 162 -10.72 13.94 12.31
C ASN A 162 -10.49 14.17 13.80
N PRO A 163 -11.57 14.50 14.57
CA PRO A 163 -11.47 14.81 15.99
C PRO A 163 -10.92 13.59 16.77
N GLY A 164 -10.02 13.86 17.71
CA GLY A 164 -9.42 12.82 18.55
C GLY A 164 -8.26 12.04 17.93
N CYS A 165 -7.84 12.33 16.68
CA CYS A 165 -6.75 11.61 16.02
C CYS A 165 -5.38 11.76 16.72
N PHE A 166 -5.21 12.78 17.57
CA PHE A 166 -4.03 12.97 18.44
C PHE A 166 -4.23 12.48 19.87
N HIS A 167 -5.42 11.97 20.21
CA HIS A 167 -5.68 11.50 21.56
C HIS A 167 -4.86 10.24 21.85
N PRO A 168 -4.11 10.16 22.99
CA PRO A 168 -3.25 9.02 23.32
C PRO A 168 -3.96 7.66 23.31
N ALA A 169 -5.23 7.60 23.70
CA ALA A 169 -6.00 6.35 23.62
C ALA A 169 -6.27 5.90 22.19
N ALA A 170 -6.44 6.84 21.23
CA ALA A 170 -6.63 6.52 19.82
C ALA A 170 -5.32 6.02 19.20
N THR A 171 -4.21 6.74 19.39
CA THR A 171 -2.90 6.34 18.86
C THR A 171 -2.41 5.04 19.51
N GLY A 172 -2.55 4.87 20.83
CA GLY A 172 -2.18 3.64 21.54
C GLY A 172 -3.03 2.43 21.13
N GLY A 173 -4.35 2.62 20.97
CA GLY A 173 -5.27 1.58 20.52
C GLY A 173 -4.95 1.12 19.08
N ASN A 174 -4.68 2.06 18.16
CA ASN A 174 -4.28 1.75 16.79
C ASN A 174 -2.90 1.07 16.77
N ALA A 175 -1.91 1.56 17.52
CA ALA A 175 -0.59 0.95 17.59
C ALA A 175 -0.67 -0.54 18.01
N LYS A 176 -1.52 -0.87 18.99
CA LYS A 176 -1.75 -2.26 19.41
C LYS A 176 -2.38 -3.09 18.29
N ARG A 177 -3.40 -2.55 17.59
CA ARG A 177 -4.05 -3.22 16.45
C ARG A 177 -3.06 -3.49 15.32
N GLN A 178 -2.26 -2.48 14.97
CA GLN A 178 -1.24 -2.58 13.94
C GLN A 178 -0.20 -3.64 14.25
N ARG A 179 0.25 -3.76 15.50
CA ARG A 179 1.14 -4.86 15.94
C ARG A 179 0.54 -6.22 15.65
N GLY A 180 -0.74 -6.42 15.92
CA GLY A 180 -1.43 -7.67 15.61
C GLY A 180 -1.44 -7.97 14.11
N ILE A 181 -1.68 -6.97 13.26
CA ILE A 181 -1.62 -7.09 11.80
C ILE A 181 -0.20 -7.43 11.33
N LEU A 182 0.80 -6.71 11.82
CA LEU A 182 2.20 -6.90 11.45
C LEU A 182 2.74 -8.27 11.87
N LEU A 183 2.39 -8.75 13.06
CA LEU A 183 2.77 -10.09 13.53
C LEU A 183 2.14 -11.20 12.67
N ALA A 184 0.88 -11.05 12.27
CA ALA A 184 0.23 -11.96 11.35
C ALA A 184 0.87 -11.91 9.95
N ALA A 185 1.21 -10.70 9.47
CA ALA A 185 1.95 -10.52 8.21
C ALA A 185 3.30 -11.26 8.25
N LEU A 186 4.06 -11.17 9.34
CA LEU A 186 5.34 -11.87 9.48
C LEU A 186 5.20 -13.40 9.48
N GLN A 187 4.09 -13.94 9.97
CA GLN A 187 3.81 -15.39 9.87
C GLN A 187 3.52 -15.80 8.42
N CYS A 188 2.81 -14.96 7.67
CA CYS A 188 2.51 -15.20 6.26
C CYS A 188 3.73 -14.98 5.34
N LEU A 189 4.73 -14.22 5.79
CA LEU A 189 5.91 -13.85 5.01
C LEU A 189 6.93 -14.97 5.00
N ALA A 190 7.34 -15.38 3.80
CA ALA A 190 8.43 -16.34 3.60
C ALA A 190 9.79 -15.76 4.05
N PRO A 191 10.78 -16.58 4.42
CA PRO A 191 12.17 -16.15 4.49
C PRO A 191 12.61 -15.52 3.16
N GLY A 192 13.46 -14.50 3.19
CA GLY A 192 13.86 -13.73 2.01
C GLY A 192 12.78 -12.79 1.47
N GLY A 193 11.59 -12.76 2.08
CA GLY A 193 10.49 -11.90 1.67
C GLY A 193 10.52 -10.50 2.29
N PHE A 194 9.65 -9.62 1.80
CA PHE A 194 9.59 -8.20 2.18
C PHE A 194 8.20 -7.81 2.69
N LEU A 195 8.18 -6.97 3.73
CA LEU A 195 6.98 -6.37 4.31
C LEU A 195 7.06 -4.85 4.19
N LEU A 196 6.19 -4.24 3.40
CA LEU A 196 6.03 -2.80 3.35
C LEU A 196 4.98 -2.38 4.40
N TYR A 197 5.42 -1.66 5.42
CA TYR A 197 4.56 -1.07 6.44
C TYR A 197 4.32 0.40 6.17
N THR A 198 3.06 0.82 6.07
CA THR A 198 2.68 2.21 5.83
C THR A 198 1.53 2.65 6.73
N THR A 199 1.47 3.95 7.04
CA THR A 199 0.35 4.58 7.74
C THR A 199 0.14 6.01 7.27
N CYS A 200 -1.09 6.49 7.32
CA CYS A 200 -1.44 7.90 7.09
C CYS A 200 -1.48 8.69 8.42
N THR A 201 -0.55 8.45 9.33
CA THR A 201 -0.46 9.17 10.62
C THR A 201 0.97 9.63 10.90
N TYR A 202 1.10 10.64 11.78
CA TYR A 202 2.39 11.15 12.25
C TYR A 202 2.76 10.65 13.65
N ALA A 203 1.91 9.80 14.27
CA ALA A 203 2.10 9.31 15.63
C ALA A 203 3.26 8.31 15.72
N PRO A 204 4.33 8.59 16.51
CA PRO A 204 5.46 7.67 16.65
C PRO A 204 5.05 6.30 17.20
N GLU A 205 4.00 6.25 18.01
CA GLU A 205 3.45 5.03 18.60
C GLU A 205 2.98 4.05 17.53
N GLU A 206 2.41 4.59 16.46
CA GLU A 206 1.86 3.85 15.33
C GLU A 206 2.89 3.57 14.24
N ASN A 207 4.03 4.23 14.25
CA ASN A 207 5.07 4.21 13.24
C ASN A 207 6.35 3.53 13.77
N GLU A 208 7.38 4.32 14.09
CA GLU A 208 8.70 3.82 14.48
C GLU A 208 8.65 2.87 15.68
N ARG A 209 7.81 3.15 16.69
CA ARG A 209 7.71 2.28 17.87
C ARG A 209 7.17 0.89 17.52
N ASN A 210 6.34 0.76 16.47
CA ASN A 210 5.91 -0.53 15.97
C ASN A 210 7.03 -1.25 15.23
N VAL A 211 7.80 -0.55 14.39
CA VAL A 211 8.98 -1.11 13.71
C VAL A 211 10.01 -1.61 14.75
N LEU A 212 10.39 -0.76 15.70
CA LEU A 212 11.33 -1.12 16.77
C LEU A 212 10.82 -2.29 17.64
N TYR A 213 9.50 -2.36 17.89
CA TYR A 213 8.90 -3.49 18.60
C TYR A 213 9.08 -4.80 17.83
N LEU A 214 8.94 -4.80 16.49
CA LEU A 214 9.15 -5.98 15.66
C LEU A 214 10.64 -6.38 15.65
N LEU A 215 11.53 -5.47 15.32
CA LEU A 215 12.98 -5.73 15.23
C LEU A 215 13.55 -6.29 16.54
N LYS A 216 13.07 -5.79 17.67
CA LYS A 216 13.48 -6.31 19.00
C LYS A 216 13.09 -7.78 19.23
N ARG A 217 11.97 -8.24 18.65
CA ARG A 217 11.41 -9.59 18.87
C ARG A 217 11.71 -10.57 17.76
N HIS A 218 12.05 -10.07 16.62
CA HIS A 218 12.27 -10.80 15.38
C HIS A 218 13.65 -10.44 14.82
N PRO A 219 14.75 -11.02 15.35
CA PRO A 219 16.13 -10.71 14.92
C PRO A 219 16.39 -11.10 13.46
N GLU A 220 15.50 -11.92 12.90
CA GLU A 220 15.48 -12.23 11.47
C GLU A 220 15.03 -11.05 10.59
N LEU A 221 14.49 -9.96 11.17
CA LEU A 221 14.11 -8.77 10.42
C LEU A 221 15.23 -7.74 10.37
N GLU A 222 15.24 -6.97 9.31
CA GLU A 222 16.01 -5.74 9.15
C GLU A 222 15.21 -4.72 8.34
N THR A 223 15.53 -3.45 8.49
CA THR A 223 14.98 -2.39 7.65
C THR A 223 15.82 -2.22 6.39
N VAL A 224 15.17 -1.84 5.28
CA VAL A 224 15.83 -1.64 3.99
C VAL A 224 15.96 -0.15 3.71
N SER A 225 17.19 0.31 3.48
CA SER A 225 17.45 1.70 3.09
C SER A 225 16.95 1.98 1.67
N VAL A 226 16.33 3.15 1.51
CA VAL A 226 15.75 3.63 0.26
C VAL A 226 16.36 4.99 -0.06
N PRO A 227 17.41 5.06 -0.91
CA PRO A 227 18.22 6.25 -1.10
C PRO A 227 17.43 7.50 -1.48
N GLU A 228 16.42 7.38 -2.33
CA GLU A 228 15.57 8.51 -2.72
C GLU A 228 14.64 9.01 -1.61
N LEU A 229 14.49 8.27 -0.52
CA LEU A 229 13.74 8.68 0.66
C LEU A 229 14.61 9.21 1.81
N GLU A 230 15.93 9.18 1.69
CA GLU A 230 16.84 9.71 2.73
C GLU A 230 16.52 11.14 3.19
N PRO A 231 16.09 12.09 2.32
CA PRO A 231 15.66 13.41 2.78
C PRO A 231 14.45 13.41 3.73
N PHE A 232 13.76 12.28 3.83
CA PHE A 232 12.56 12.05 4.65
C PHE A 232 12.83 11.09 5.81
N HIS A 233 14.10 10.75 6.07
CA HIS A 233 14.47 9.83 7.15
C HIS A 233 13.91 10.32 8.49
N SER A 234 13.35 9.41 9.28
CA SER A 234 12.81 9.73 10.59
C SER A 234 13.93 10.03 11.59
N GLY A 235 13.96 11.24 12.12
CA GLY A 235 14.89 11.60 13.19
C GLY A 235 14.58 10.93 14.55
N LEU A 236 13.63 9.98 14.61
CA LEU A 236 13.22 9.30 15.85
C LEU A 236 13.85 7.91 16.03
N THR A 237 14.62 7.44 15.06
CA THR A 237 15.29 6.13 15.07
C THR A 237 16.43 6.14 14.05
N GLU A 238 17.41 5.28 14.24
CA GLU A 238 18.48 5.00 13.25
C GLU A 238 18.01 3.99 12.17
N GLU A 239 16.86 3.36 12.36
CA GLU A 239 16.29 2.42 11.41
C GLU A 239 15.77 3.13 10.16
N ALA A 240 15.80 2.47 8.99
CA ALA A 240 15.32 3.02 7.72
C ALA A 240 13.79 3.21 7.72
N CYS A 241 13.35 4.18 8.49
CA CYS A 241 11.97 4.65 8.61
C CYS A 241 11.84 6.04 8.03
N TYR A 242 10.82 6.28 7.22
CA TYR A 242 10.67 7.53 6.50
C TYR A 242 9.33 8.19 6.82
N ARG A 243 9.37 9.55 6.92
CA ARG A 243 8.21 10.39 7.24
C ARG A 243 8.01 11.46 6.19
N LEU A 244 6.86 11.46 5.57
CA LEU A 244 6.41 12.58 4.76
C LEU A 244 5.49 13.47 5.59
N MET A 245 5.82 14.74 5.69
CA MET A 245 5.01 15.74 6.38
C MET A 245 4.37 16.69 5.36
N PRO A 246 3.20 17.30 5.66
CA PRO A 246 2.51 18.20 4.72
C PRO A 246 3.39 19.34 4.19
N PHE A 247 4.30 19.86 5.01
CA PHE A 247 5.20 20.95 4.61
C PHE A 247 6.27 20.55 3.57
N HIS A 248 6.41 19.26 3.25
CA HIS A 248 7.25 18.81 2.15
C HIS A 248 6.60 19.01 0.76
N GLY A 249 5.32 19.46 0.69
CA GLY A 249 4.65 19.73 -0.58
C GLY A 249 4.42 18.49 -1.45
N ALA A 250 4.24 17.31 -0.84
CA ALA A 250 4.08 16.04 -1.56
C ALA A 250 2.85 15.26 -1.06
N GLY A 251 1.72 15.94 -0.93
CA GLY A 251 0.46 15.37 -0.46
C GLY A 251 0.27 15.52 1.05
N ALA A 252 -0.67 14.77 1.60
CA ALA A 252 -1.09 14.88 2.99
C ALA A 252 -0.09 14.31 3.99
N GLY A 253 0.93 13.61 3.52
CA GLY A 253 1.94 12.97 4.36
C GLY A 253 1.55 11.59 4.87
N GLY A 254 2.55 10.92 5.45
CA GLY A 254 2.44 9.55 5.96
C GLY A 254 3.77 9.00 6.41
N PHE A 255 3.79 7.70 6.61
CA PHE A 255 4.95 6.93 7.06
C PHE A 255 5.15 5.71 6.17
N THR A 256 6.40 5.35 5.91
CA THR A 256 6.74 4.10 5.22
C THR A 256 8.03 3.49 5.79
N CYS A 257 8.06 2.17 5.85
CA CYS A 257 9.23 1.37 6.20
C CYS A 257 9.15 0.05 5.45
N LEU A 258 10.22 -0.31 4.73
CA LEU A 258 10.36 -1.62 4.10
C LEU A 258 11.18 -2.51 5.03
N LEU A 259 10.60 -3.63 5.42
CA LEU A 259 11.24 -4.66 6.25
C LEU A 259 11.59 -5.87 5.39
N HIS A 260 12.77 -6.42 5.56
CA HIS A 260 13.23 -7.66 4.95
C HIS A 260 13.31 -8.76 6.01
N LYS A 261 12.73 -9.92 5.74
CA LYS A 261 12.87 -11.12 6.56
C LYS A 261 14.05 -11.93 6.03
N LYS A 262 15.16 -11.88 6.74
CA LYS A 262 16.41 -12.58 6.37
C LYS A 262 16.18 -14.06 6.14
N GLY A 263 17.00 -14.64 5.29
CA GLY A 263 17.00 -16.05 4.95
C GLY A 263 16.96 -16.28 3.45
N GLU A 264 17.25 -17.49 3.06
CA GLU A 264 17.11 -17.91 1.66
C GLU A 264 15.62 -18.08 1.32
N LYS A 265 15.20 -17.51 0.19
CA LYS A 265 13.81 -17.60 -0.27
C LYS A 265 13.53 -19.04 -0.74
N PRO A 266 12.66 -19.78 -0.04
CA PRO A 266 12.24 -21.09 -0.51
C PRO A 266 11.23 -20.97 -1.66
N PRO A 267 10.95 -22.04 -2.41
CA PRO A 267 9.73 -22.13 -3.20
C PRO A 267 8.51 -21.86 -2.30
N LEU A 268 7.62 -20.99 -2.74
CA LEU A 268 6.44 -20.66 -1.94
C LEU A 268 5.48 -21.85 -1.83
N PRO A 269 4.95 -22.16 -0.64
CA PRO A 269 3.92 -23.17 -0.50
C PRO A 269 2.69 -22.85 -1.37
N PRO A 270 1.95 -23.85 -1.89
CA PRO A 270 0.72 -23.60 -2.61
C PRO A 270 -0.32 -22.94 -1.68
N LEU A 271 -1.11 -22.03 -2.23
CA LEU A 271 -2.28 -21.50 -1.56
C LEU A 271 -3.46 -22.43 -1.75
N ALA A 272 -4.34 -22.51 -0.77
CA ALA A 272 -5.62 -23.18 -0.93
C ALA A 272 -6.47 -22.44 -1.98
N ASP A 273 -7.22 -23.21 -2.79
CA ASP A 273 -8.05 -22.64 -3.88
C ASP A 273 -9.05 -21.59 -3.38
N GLU A 274 -9.54 -21.75 -2.16
CA GLU A 274 -10.48 -20.80 -1.53
C GLU A 274 -9.86 -19.41 -1.34
N LEU A 275 -8.53 -19.32 -1.20
CA LEU A 275 -7.82 -18.03 -1.09
C LEU A 275 -7.71 -17.32 -2.45
N LEU A 276 -7.86 -18.04 -3.56
CA LEU A 276 -7.87 -17.54 -4.93
C LEU A 276 -9.28 -17.52 -5.55
N ALA A 277 -10.32 -17.76 -4.75
CA ALA A 277 -11.70 -17.97 -5.23
C ALA A 277 -12.36 -16.71 -5.84
N TRP A 278 -11.82 -15.52 -5.61
CA TRP A 278 -12.42 -14.24 -6.05
C TRP A 278 -11.50 -13.44 -6.97
N PRO A 279 -11.21 -13.94 -8.19
CA PRO A 279 -10.39 -13.21 -9.15
C PRO A 279 -11.14 -12.00 -9.71
N ILE A 280 -10.51 -10.84 -9.76
CA ILE A 280 -11.14 -9.59 -10.21
C ILE A 280 -11.55 -9.65 -11.69
N HIS A 281 -10.76 -10.27 -12.55
CA HIS A 281 -11.07 -10.36 -13.99
C HIS A 281 -12.34 -11.18 -14.29
N ALA A 282 -12.65 -12.21 -13.48
CA ALA A 282 -13.86 -13.04 -13.67
C ALA A 282 -15.14 -12.32 -13.26
N MET A 283 -15.06 -11.29 -12.41
CA MET A 283 -16.22 -10.51 -11.97
C MET A 283 -16.76 -9.56 -13.05
N GLY A 284 -15.93 -9.19 -14.03
CA GLY A 284 -16.32 -8.29 -15.13
C GLY A 284 -17.21 -8.94 -16.20
N SER A 285 -17.25 -10.28 -16.26
CA SER A 285 -18.10 -11.02 -17.21
C SER A 285 -19.54 -11.24 -16.72
N GLN A 286 -19.85 -10.84 -15.48
CA GLN A 286 -21.20 -10.96 -14.89
C GLN A 286 -21.99 -9.64 -14.90
N VAL A 287 -21.42 -8.54 -15.41
CA VAL A 287 -22.08 -7.24 -15.55
C VAL A 287 -22.15 -6.90 -17.04
N SER A 288 -23.03 -7.57 -17.73
CA SER A 288 -23.49 -7.23 -19.08
C SER A 288 -25.00 -7.00 -19.06
#